data_5d42bd82905412c68bf26795cb5d8a06
#
_entry.id   5d42bd82905412c68bf26795cb5d8a06
#
_cell.length_a   1.000
_cell.length_b   1.000
_cell.length_c   1.000
_cell.angle_alpha   90.00
_cell.angle_beta   90.00
_cell.angle_gamma   90.00
#
_symmetry.space_group_name_H-M   'P 1'
#
loop_
_entity.id
_entity.type
_entity.pdbx_description
1 polymer ?
#
loop_
_entity_poly.entity_id
_entity_poly.type
_entity_poly.pdbx_seq_one_letter_code
_entity_poly.pdbx_strand_id
1 'polypeptide(L)'
;MPTSYYKSQDKNFTLLQGDCIDLLNSFDFKFDMIFADPPYHLSNGGISIQSGVPVSVNKGNWDKSQGFEEDYKFDKTWLAACREHLKSDGTIWVSGTYHNIFSVARCLTELDFKILNCITWVKTNPPPNLSCRYFTYSAEYI
;
A
#
# COMPACT_ATOMS: atom_id res chain seq x y z
N MET A 1 4.14 -17.55 17.51
CA MET A 1 4.18 -17.44 16.03
C MET A 1 2.75 -17.41 15.51
N PRO A 2 2.42 -16.58 14.53
CA PRO A 2 1.08 -16.54 13.95
C PRO A 2 0.73 -17.88 13.29
N THR A 3 -0.54 -18.24 13.33
CA THR A 3 -1.02 -19.46 12.65
C THR A 3 -1.03 -19.20 11.15
N SER A 4 -0.33 -20.05 10.39
CA SER A 4 -0.31 -19.91 8.93
C SER A 4 -1.67 -20.29 8.33
N TYR A 5 -2.18 -19.46 7.41
CA TYR A 5 -3.35 -19.76 6.61
C TYR A 5 -3.05 -20.85 5.57
N TYR A 6 -1.86 -20.79 4.97
CA TYR A 6 -1.38 -21.76 3.99
C TYR A 6 0.15 -21.86 4.01
N LYS A 7 0.69 -23.04 3.76
CA LYS A 7 2.12 -23.28 3.49
C LYS A 7 2.28 -24.14 2.25
N SER A 8 3.23 -23.78 1.38
CA SER A 8 3.57 -24.58 0.22
C SER A 8 4.26 -25.91 0.66
N GLN A 9 4.18 -26.94 -0.20
CA GLN A 9 4.79 -28.24 0.08
C GLN A 9 6.31 -28.18 0.24
N ASP A 10 6.96 -27.32 -0.55
CA ASP A 10 8.40 -27.06 -0.47
C ASP A 10 8.81 -26.14 0.67
N LYS A 11 7.83 -25.64 1.44
CA LYS A 11 8.00 -24.74 2.60
C LYS A 11 8.61 -23.36 2.27
N ASN A 12 8.71 -23.00 0.96
CA ASN A 12 9.28 -21.74 0.52
C ASN A 12 8.27 -20.60 0.51
N PHE A 13 6.97 -20.91 0.67
CA PHE A 13 5.89 -19.91 0.73
C PHE A 13 5.00 -20.15 1.94
N THR A 14 4.73 -19.08 2.68
CA THR A 14 3.78 -19.09 3.81
C THR A 14 2.83 -17.90 3.64
N LEU A 15 1.52 -18.16 3.62
CA LEU A 15 0.49 -17.15 3.64
C LEU A 15 -0.03 -17.00 5.08
N LEU A 16 -0.07 -15.79 5.56
CA LEU A 16 -0.64 -15.40 6.84
C LEU A 16 -1.85 -14.50 6.61
N GLN A 17 -2.84 -14.59 7.49
CA GLN A 17 -4.00 -13.72 7.48
C GLN A 17 -4.12 -13.03 8.84
N GLY A 18 -4.22 -11.71 8.83
CA GLY A 18 -4.36 -10.92 10.05
C GLY A 18 -4.00 -9.46 9.82
N ASP A 19 -4.03 -8.69 10.90
CA ASP A 19 -3.48 -7.33 10.87
C ASP A 19 -1.97 -7.39 10.59
N CYS A 20 -1.51 -6.59 9.64
CA CYS A 20 -0.11 -6.65 9.18
C CYS A 20 0.88 -6.20 10.26
N ILE A 21 0.49 -5.26 11.12
CA ILE A 21 1.34 -4.75 12.20
C ILE A 21 1.48 -5.83 13.28
N ASP A 22 0.38 -6.46 13.68
CA ASP A 22 0.39 -7.55 14.63
C ASP A 22 1.20 -8.73 14.11
N LEU A 23 1.05 -9.06 12.82
CA LEU A 23 1.80 -10.14 12.19
C LEU A 23 3.31 -9.81 12.15
N LEU A 24 3.69 -8.60 11.71
CA LEU A 24 5.09 -8.17 11.71
C LEU A 24 5.69 -8.27 13.11
N ASN A 25 5.02 -7.73 14.12
CA ASN A 25 5.48 -7.73 15.51
C ASN A 25 5.58 -9.12 16.13
N SER A 26 4.99 -10.15 15.51
CA SER A 26 5.08 -11.54 15.95
C SER A 26 6.33 -12.27 15.45
N PHE A 27 7.07 -11.71 14.52
CA PHE A 27 8.32 -12.30 14.01
C PHE A 27 9.51 -11.93 14.89
N ASP A 28 10.41 -12.88 15.07
CA ASP A 28 11.68 -12.74 15.78
C ASP A 28 12.89 -12.58 14.83
N PHE A 29 12.61 -12.40 13.55
CA PHE A 29 13.62 -12.23 12.51
C PHE A 29 13.34 -10.99 11.66
N LYS A 30 14.33 -10.61 10.84
CA LYS A 30 14.27 -9.48 9.92
C LYS A 30 14.27 -9.94 8.48
N PHE A 31 13.55 -9.21 7.63
CA PHE A 31 13.41 -9.46 6.21
C PHE A 31 14.51 -8.77 5.40
N ASP A 32 14.91 -9.39 4.30
CA ASP A 32 15.80 -8.78 3.30
C ASP A 32 15.04 -7.77 2.44
N MET A 33 13.74 -8.03 2.20
CA MET A 33 12.87 -7.18 1.41
C MET A 33 11.44 -7.24 1.94
N ILE A 34 10.77 -6.10 1.93
CA ILE A 34 9.32 -5.98 2.13
C ILE A 34 8.74 -5.32 0.88
N PHE A 35 7.69 -5.92 0.31
CA PHE A 35 6.83 -5.28 -0.68
C PHE A 35 5.48 -5.01 -0.03
N ALA A 36 5.07 -3.76 0.04
CA ALA A 36 3.83 -3.32 0.65
C ALA A 36 2.86 -2.74 -0.38
N ASP A 37 1.62 -3.22 -0.35
CA ASP A 37 0.49 -2.67 -1.12
C ASP A 37 -0.57 -2.16 -0.13
N PRO A 38 -0.37 -0.95 0.45
CA PRO A 38 -1.25 -0.43 1.50
C PRO A 38 -2.59 0.03 0.95
N PRO A 39 -3.58 0.33 1.81
CA PRO A 39 -4.79 1.03 1.40
C PRO A 39 -4.47 2.36 0.72
N TYR A 40 -5.15 2.64 -0.41
CA TYR A 40 -4.97 3.90 -1.15
C TYR A 40 -5.99 4.97 -0.78
N HIS A 41 -6.87 4.67 0.16
CA HIS A 41 -7.95 5.55 0.65
C HIS A 41 -8.91 6.02 -0.45
N LEU A 42 -9.23 5.13 -1.39
CA LEU A 42 -10.07 5.43 -2.56
C LEU A 42 -11.57 5.20 -2.32
N SER A 43 -11.93 4.53 -1.22
CA SER A 43 -13.32 4.11 -0.92
C SER A 43 -14.19 5.21 -0.32
N ASN A 44 -14.15 6.42 -0.91
CA ASN A 44 -14.87 7.60 -0.43
C ASN A 44 -16.12 7.95 -1.28
N GLY A 45 -16.82 6.92 -1.81
CA GLY A 45 -18.03 7.11 -2.61
C GLY A 45 -17.79 7.44 -4.08
N GLY A 46 -16.57 7.25 -4.58
CA GLY A 46 -16.24 7.43 -5.99
C GLY A 46 -16.93 6.43 -6.91
N ILE A 47 -17.09 6.82 -8.18
CA ILE A 47 -17.61 6.00 -9.25
C ILE A 47 -16.56 5.87 -10.35
N SER A 48 -16.37 4.68 -10.87
CA SER A 48 -15.56 4.39 -12.06
C SER A 48 -16.41 3.75 -13.15
N ILE A 49 -15.85 3.63 -14.34
CA ILE A 49 -16.49 2.90 -15.45
C ILE A 49 -15.74 1.59 -15.68
N GLN A 50 -16.44 0.49 -15.64
CA GLN A 50 -15.93 -0.82 -16.01
C GLN A 50 -16.79 -1.40 -17.13
N SER A 51 -16.17 -1.67 -18.28
CA SER A 51 -16.90 -2.18 -19.47
C SER A 51 -18.10 -1.32 -19.87
N GLY A 52 -17.99 0.02 -19.75
CA GLY A 52 -19.05 0.96 -20.11
C GLY A 52 -20.14 1.15 -19.03
N VAL A 53 -20.05 0.46 -17.89
CA VAL A 53 -21.04 0.53 -16.80
C VAL A 53 -20.45 1.27 -15.60
N PRO A 54 -21.17 2.22 -14.97
CA PRO A 54 -20.76 2.83 -13.73
C PRO A 54 -20.67 1.79 -12.60
N VAL A 55 -19.53 1.73 -11.93
CA VAL A 55 -19.29 0.85 -10.78
C VAL A 55 -18.74 1.67 -9.60
N SER A 56 -19.13 1.27 -8.39
CA SER A 56 -18.57 1.86 -7.18
C SER A 56 -17.10 1.44 -7.02
N VAL A 57 -16.24 2.38 -6.65
CA VAL A 57 -14.83 2.10 -6.30
C VAL A 57 -14.67 1.70 -4.83
N ASN A 58 -15.78 1.54 -4.09
CA ASN A 58 -15.74 1.18 -2.67
C ASN A 58 -15.22 -0.25 -2.48
N LYS A 59 -14.04 -0.39 -1.90
CA LYS A 59 -13.39 -1.66 -1.56
C LYS A 59 -13.70 -2.13 -0.13
N GLY A 60 -14.32 -1.26 0.69
CA GLY A 60 -14.64 -1.54 2.08
C GLY A 60 -14.21 -0.43 3.05
N ASN A 61 -14.55 -0.61 4.32
CA ASN A 61 -14.23 0.39 5.34
C ASN A 61 -12.73 0.56 5.59
N TRP A 62 -11.96 -0.47 5.34
CA TRP A 62 -10.51 -0.48 5.51
C TRP A 62 -9.76 0.43 4.52
N ASP A 63 -10.40 0.75 3.38
CA ASP A 63 -9.83 1.62 2.34
C ASP A 63 -10.49 3.02 2.32
N LYS A 64 -11.23 3.37 3.36
CA LYS A 64 -11.78 4.73 3.52
C LYS A 64 -10.76 5.65 4.17
N SER A 65 -10.62 6.86 3.62
CA SER A 65 -9.91 7.92 4.33
C SER A 65 -10.65 8.30 5.62
N GLN A 66 -9.91 8.42 6.69
CA GLN A 66 -10.38 8.95 7.97
C GLN A 66 -10.00 10.44 8.12
N GLY A 67 -9.47 11.04 7.07
CA GLY A 67 -8.93 12.38 7.05
C GLY A 67 -7.39 12.36 7.11
N PHE A 68 -6.80 13.45 6.62
CA PHE A 68 -5.36 13.56 6.40
C PHE A 68 -4.49 13.13 7.60
N GLU A 69 -4.83 13.58 8.80
CA GLU A 69 -4.04 13.29 10.00
C GLU A 69 -4.09 11.81 10.40
N GLU A 70 -5.26 11.17 10.29
CA GLU A 70 -5.41 9.75 10.64
C GLU A 70 -4.79 8.84 9.57
N ASP A 71 -4.96 9.18 8.31
CA ASP A 71 -4.33 8.46 7.18
C ASP A 71 -2.79 8.54 7.30
N TYR A 72 -2.25 9.73 7.62
CA TYR A 72 -0.82 9.91 7.88
C TYR A 72 -0.32 9.10 9.08
N LYS A 73 -1.05 9.10 10.21
CA LYS A 73 -0.69 8.28 11.38
C LYS A 73 -0.68 6.80 11.04
N PHE A 74 -1.67 6.34 10.29
CA PHE A 74 -1.73 4.96 9.80
C PHE A 74 -0.50 4.64 8.97
N ASP A 75 -0.18 5.46 7.95
CA ASP A 75 0.99 5.27 7.09
C ASP A 75 2.28 5.20 7.93
N LYS A 76 2.46 6.12 8.86
CA LYS A 76 3.65 6.14 9.73
C LYS A 76 3.76 4.91 10.61
N THR A 77 2.63 4.39 11.10
CA THR A 77 2.62 3.26 12.03
C THR A 77 3.05 1.96 11.35
N TRP A 78 2.44 1.63 10.19
CA TRP A 78 2.83 0.40 9.50
C TRP A 78 4.24 0.47 8.89
N LEU A 79 4.67 1.65 8.42
CA LEU A 79 6.04 1.86 7.93
C LEU A 79 7.07 1.72 9.07
N ALA A 80 6.76 2.21 10.27
CA ALA A 80 7.62 2.00 11.43
C ALA A 80 7.75 0.51 11.77
N ALA A 81 6.64 -0.25 11.74
CA ALA A 81 6.69 -1.70 11.94
C ALA A 81 7.53 -2.39 10.85
N CYS A 82 7.42 -1.96 9.59
CA CYS A 82 8.28 -2.47 8.52
C CYS A 82 9.76 -2.19 8.81
N ARG A 83 10.10 -0.97 9.25
CA ARG A 83 11.48 -0.59 9.57
C ARG A 83 12.10 -1.48 10.65
N GLU A 84 11.35 -1.74 11.71
CA GLU A 84 11.79 -2.62 12.80
C GLU A 84 12.12 -4.04 12.32
N HIS A 85 11.44 -4.51 11.27
CA HIS A 85 11.58 -5.87 10.75
C HIS A 85 12.41 -5.97 9.45
N LEU A 86 13.03 -4.87 9.00
CA LEU A 86 14.01 -4.90 7.92
C LEU A 86 15.43 -5.07 8.45
N LYS A 87 16.25 -5.83 7.72
CA LYS A 87 17.70 -5.86 7.92
C LYS A 87 18.31 -4.49 7.63
N SER A 88 19.52 -4.23 8.10
CA SER A 88 20.21 -2.96 7.89
C SER A 88 20.49 -2.62 6.43
N ASP A 89 20.62 -3.64 5.59
CA ASP A 89 20.79 -3.59 4.13
C ASP A 89 19.50 -3.98 3.36
N GLY A 90 18.40 -4.19 4.08
CA GLY A 90 17.11 -4.56 3.51
C GLY A 90 16.44 -3.41 2.76
N THR A 91 15.53 -3.76 1.86
CA THR A 91 14.78 -2.79 1.03
C THR A 91 13.29 -2.88 1.26
N ILE A 92 12.61 -1.74 1.17
CA ILE A 92 11.15 -1.67 1.15
C ILE A 92 10.68 -1.11 -0.19
N TRP A 93 9.64 -1.72 -0.74
CA TRP A 93 8.94 -1.30 -1.96
C TRP A 93 7.50 -1.04 -1.60
N VAL A 94 7.00 0.13 -1.95
CA VAL A 94 5.63 0.53 -1.57
C VAL A 94 4.89 0.94 -2.82
N SER A 95 3.80 0.23 -3.15
CA SER A 95 2.90 0.64 -4.21
C SER A 95 1.96 1.75 -3.73
N GLY A 96 1.57 2.61 -4.64
CA GLY A 96 0.65 3.69 -4.33
C GLY A 96 0.15 4.45 -5.53
N THR A 97 -0.87 5.26 -5.29
CA THR A 97 -1.39 6.24 -6.24
C THR A 97 -1.06 7.64 -5.76
N TYR A 98 -1.37 8.65 -6.56
CA TYR A 98 -1.19 10.05 -6.15
C TYR A 98 -1.99 10.43 -4.88
N HIS A 99 -2.95 9.62 -4.44
CA HIS A 99 -3.74 9.88 -3.25
C HIS A 99 -2.95 9.62 -1.95
N ASN A 100 -2.05 8.63 -1.96
CA ASN A 100 -1.33 8.21 -0.75
C ASN A 100 0.20 8.30 -0.87
N ILE A 101 0.78 8.22 -2.07
CA ILE A 101 2.24 8.07 -2.23
C ILE A 101 3.04 9.24 -1.64
N PHE A 102 2.49 10.46 -1.64
CA PHE A 102 3.17 11.63 -1.07
C PHE A 102 3.19 11.58 0.46
N SER A 103 2.12 11.08 1.10
CA SER A 103 2.08 10.81 2.54
C SER A 103 3.09 9.73 2.92
N VAL A 104 3.09 8.63 2.18
CA VAL A 104 4.06 7.53 2.34
C VAL A 104 5.50 8.03 2.21
N ALA A 105 5.82 8.82 1.19
CA ALA A 105 7.16 9.36 0.98
C ALA A 105 7.61 10.27 2.14
N ARG A 106 6.71 11.08 2.68
CA ARG A 106 6.97 11.87 3.88
C ARG A 106 7.27 10.98 5.08
N CYS A 107 6.44 9.96 5.34
CA CYS A 107 6.63 9.03 6.44
C CYS A 107 7.96 8.27 6.32
N LEU A 108 8.31 7.81 5.11
CA LEU A 108 9.60 7.16 4.85
C LEU A 108 10.77 8.07 5.24
N THR A 109 10.73 9.34 4.85
CA THR A 109 11.78 10.32 5.19
C THR A 109 11.86 10.56 6.70
N GLU A 110 10.71 10.69 7.38
CA GLU A 110 10.66 10.89 8.83
C GLU A 110 11.11 9.67 9.64
N LEU A 111 11.06 8.49 9.04
CA LEU A 111 11.57 7.24 9.60
C LEU A 111 13.01 6.92 9.16
N ASP A 112 13.75 7.89 8.63
CA ASP A 112 15.13 7.76 8.16
C ASP A 112 15.33 6.69 7.07
N PHE A 113 14.34 6.44 6.22
CA PHE A 113 14.54 5.68 5.01
C PHE A 113 15.15 6.57 3.92
N LYS A 114 16.06 5.99 3.15
CA LYS A 114 16.58 6.62 1.95
C LYS A 114 15.71 6.20 0.75
N ILE A 115 14.97 7.15 0.19
CA ILE A 115 14.22 6.91 -1.06
C ILE A 115 15.24 6.81 -2.20
N LEU A 116 15.31 5.65 -2.84
CA LEU A 116 16.26 5.37 -3.92
C LEU A 116 15.66 5.68 -5.29
N ASN A 117 14.40 5.33 -5.49
CA ASN A 117 13.72 5.46 -6.78
C ASN A 117 12.23 5.76 -6.56
N CYS A 118 11.61 6.32 -7.59
CA CYS A 118 10.17 6.38 -7.73
C CYS A 118 9.84 5.85 -9.14
N ILE A 119 9.36 4.63 -9.20
CA ILE A 119 9.02 3.95 -10.46
C ILE A 119 7.60 4.32 -10.83
N THR A 120 7.41 4.80 -12.05
CA THR A 120 6.07 5.08 -12.59
C THR A 120 5.55 3.86 -13.35
N TRP A 121 4.50 3.27 -12.85
CA TRP A 121 3.76 2.21 -13.53
C TRP A 121 2.63 2.82 -14.36
N VAL A 122 2.84 2.90 -15.67
CA VAL A 122 1.87 3.49 -16.60
C VAL A 122 0.79 2.47 -16.95
N LYS A 123 -0.48 2.84 -16.74
CA LYS A 123 -1.65 2.04 -17.13
C LYS A 123 -2.00 2.26 -18.60
N THR A 124 -2.15 1.18 -19.35
CA THR A 124 -2.57 1.24 -20.76
C THR A 124 -4.06 1.52 -20.93
N ASN A 125 -4.87 1.26 -19.89
CA ASN A 125 -6.32 1.44 -19.87
C ASN A 125 -6.77 2.17 -18.59
N PRO A 126 -6.35 3.43 -18.38
CA PRO A 126 -6.72 4.16 -17.17
C PRO A 126 -8.24 4.42 -17.12
N PRO A 127 -8.83 4.55 -15.92
CA PRO A 127 -10.23 4.88 -15.79
C PRO A 127 -10.53 6.25 -16.41
N PRO A 128 -11.65 6.41 -17.13
CA PRO A 128 -12.01 7.68 -17.74
C PRO A 128 -12.36 8.74 -16.70
N ASN A 129 -12.04 9.99 -17.01
CA ASN A 129 -12.54 11.12 -16.23
C ASN A 129 -13.94 11.51 -16.73
N LEU A 130 -14.98 11.08 -16.01
CA LEU A 130 -16.38 11.30 -16.38
C LEU A 130 -16.78 12.78 -16.40
N SER A 131 -16.16 13.61 -15.58
CA SER A 131 -16.47 15.04 -15.47
C SER A 131 -15.73 15.90 -16.49
N CYS A 132 -14.71 15.36 -17.16
CA CYS A 132 -13.83 16.08 -18.10
C CYS A 132 -13.21 17.37 -17.53
N ARG A 133 -13.05 17.47 -16.20
CA ARG A 133 -12.55 18.68 -15.53
C ARG A 133 -11.04 18.67 -15.29
N TYR A 134 -10.38 17.53 -15.47
CA TYR A 134 -8.95 17.31 -15.27
C TYR A 134 -8.46 16.19 -16.18
N PHE A 135 -7.15 16.06 -16.32
CA PHE A 135 -6.56 14.97 -17.09
C PHE A 135 -6.81 13.62 -16.40
N THR A 136 -7.06 12.57 -17.17
CA THR A 136 -7.14 11.22 -16.66
C THR A 136 -5.80 10.79 -16.08
N TYR A 137 -5.83 10.29 -14.86
CA TYR A 137 -4.64 9.80 -14.19
C TYR A 137 -4.33 8.36 -14.63
N SER A 138 -3.18 8.18 -15.27
CA SER A 138 -2.80 6.91 -15.89
C SER A 138 -1.56 6.27 -15.26
N ALA A 139 -1.17 6.70 -14.06
CA ALA A 139 0.02 6.19 -13.40
C ALA A 139 -0.27 5.71 -11.97
N GLU A 140 0.44 4.68 -11.56
CA GLU A 140 0.69 4.31 -10.18
C GLU A 140 2.19 4.39 -9.90
N TYR A 141 2.59 4.36 -8.64
CA TYR A 141 3.98 4.52 -8.21
C TYR A 141 4.43 3.33 -7.36
N ILE A 142 5.70 3.04 -7.47
CA ILE A 142 6.36 2.09 -6.59
C ILE A 142 7.67 2.73 -6.11
#